data_f3d7870a5e0fd8c6fce1324f3152dfe1
#
_entry.id   f3d7870a5e0fd8c6fce1324f3152dfe1
#
_cell.length_a   1.000
_cell.length_b   1.000
_cell.length_c   1.000
_cell.angle_alpha   90.00
_cell.angle_beta   90.00
_cell.angle_gamma   90.00
#
_symmetry.space_group_name_H-M   'P 1'
#
loop_
_entity.id
_entity.type
_entity.pdbx_description
1 polymer ?
#
loop_
_entity_poly.entity_id
_entity_poly.type
_entity_poly.pdbx_seq_one_letter_code
_entity_poly.pdbx_strand_id
1 'polypeptide(L)'
;MTDTHFLIPRKLVLAILHHIQTQPEQEVCGLVGGNPGKAASYYPVDNIDPLKTNRFTLDGAGQIAALKTMRSRNETLVAIFHSHPHTTAQPSSLDIALGGHSGVLSLIGSTGTRGVLELRGYRLDAAENGAEVELLMGDEG
;
A
#
# COMPACT_ATOMS: atom_id res chain seq x y z
N MET A 1 -6.84 -13.30 17.23
CA MET A 1 -7.03 -11.89 17.57
C MET A 1 -6.86 -11.03 16.35
N THR A 2 -7.75 -10.10 16.15
CA THR A 2 -7.72 -9.23 14.98
C THR A 2 -6.92 -7.98 15.31
N ASP A 3 -5.91 -7.67 14.52
CA ASP A 3 -5.20 -6.44 14.68
C ASP A 3 -6.07 -5.29 14.21
N THR A 4 -6.27 -4.31 15.08
CA THR A 4 -7.08 -3.14 14.76
C THR A 4 -6.24 -1.96 14.32
N HIS A 5 -4.92 -2.09 14.38
CA HIS A 5 -4.01 -1.03 13.96
C HIS A 5 -2.75 -1.61 13.36
N PHE A 6 -2.05 -0.76 12.61
CA PHE A 6 -0.84 -1.14 11.87
C PHE A 6 0.17 -0.02 12.03
N LEU A 7 1.38 -0.37 12.48
CA LEU A 7 2.42 0.62 12.72
C LEU A 7 3.25 0.84 11.47
N ILE A 8 3.39 2.10 11.06
CA ILE A 8 4.16 2.46 9.88
C ILE A 8 5.17 3.56 10.23
N PRO A 9 6.49 3.31 10.04
CA PRO A 9 7.49 4.31 10.37
C PRO A 9 7.38 5.55 9.48
N ARG A 10 7.75 6.69 10.03
CA ARG A 10 7.69 7.96 9.30
C ARG A 10 8.49 7.91 8.00
N LYS A 11 9.69 7.36 8.01
CA LYS A 11 10.52 7.35 6.80
C LYS A 11 9.89 6.51 5.69
N LEU A 12 9.09 5.51 6.05
CA LEU A 12 8.39 4.71 5.06
C LEU A 12 7.25 5.51 4.44
N VAL A 13 6.54 6.28 5.26
CA VAL A 13 5.49 7.19 4.77
C VAL A 13 6.10 8.19 3.78
N LEU A 14 7.30 8.72 4.10
CA LEU A 14 7.98 9.65 3.21
C LEU A 14 8.41 8.98 1.90
N ALA A 15 8.83 7.73 1.96
CA ALA A 15 9.20 6.97 0.75
C ALA A 15 7.98 6.77 -0.14
N ILE A 16 6.82 6.46 0.45
CA ILE A 16 5.58 6.33 -0.29
C ILE A 16 5.19 7.65 -0.94
N LEU A 17 5.24 8.74 -0.18
CA LEU A 17 4.92 10.07 -0.71
C LEU A 17 5.84 10.43 -1.87
N HIS A 18 7.14 10.17 -1.73
CA HIS A 18 8.08 10.41 -2.80
C HIS A 18 7.71 9.63 -4.06
N HIS A 19 7.33 8.36 -3.90
CA HIS A 19 6.93 7.52 -5.02
C HIS A 19 5.70 8.09 -5.73
N ILE A 20 4.70 8.54 -4.97
CA ILE A 20 3.51 9.18 -5.54
C ILE A 20 3.92 10.40 -6.36
N GLN A 21 4.85 11.21 -5.85
CA GLN A 21 5.27 12.44 -6.49
C GLN A 21 6.04 12.21 -7.80
N THR A 22 6.59 11.02 -8.01
CA THR A 22 7.27 10.71 -9.28
C THR A 22 6.28 10.60 -10.44
N GLN A 23 5.02 10.22 -10.15
CA GLN A 23 3.99 10.08 -11.19
C GLN A 23 2.64 10.50 -10.62
N PRO A 24 2.44 11.81 -10.39
CA PRO A 24 1.27 12.29 -9.65
C PRO A 24 -0.06 12.07 -10.35
N GLU A 25 -0.05 11.83 -11.66
CA GLU A 25 -1.28 11.62 -12.43
C GLU A 25 -1.62 10.14 -12.64
N GLN A 26 -0.83 9.23 -12.10
CA GLN A 26 -1.04 7.80 -12.27
C GLN A 26 -1.14 7.12 -10.92
N GLU A 27 -1.79 5.95 -10.89
CA GLU A 27 -1.69 5.09 -9.72
C GLU A 27 -0.29 4.50 -9.67
N VAL A 28 0.43 4.74 -8.59
CA VAL A 28 1.70 4.06 -8.33
C VAL A 28 1.42 2.93 -7.36
N CYS A 29 2.28 1.93 -7.33
CA CYS A 29 2.08 0.77 -6.49
C CYS A 29 3.40 0.25 -5.93
N GLY A 30 3.30 -0.59 -4.92
CA GLY A 30 4.47 -1.17 -4.31
C GLY A 30 4.11 -2.18 -3.24
N LEU A 31 5.12 -2.82 -2.70
CA LEU A 31 4.97 -3.80 -1.64
C LEU A 31 5.58 -3.28 -0.35
N VAL A 32 5.00 -3.69 0.76
CA VAL A 32 5.51 -3.33 2.09
C VAL A 32 5.90 -4.61 2.80
N GLY A 33 7.16 -4.69 3.20
CA GLY A 33 7.68 -5.80 3.97
C GLY A 33 7.80 -5.43 5.43
N GLY A 34 7.72 -6.44 6.29
CA GLY A 34 7.84 -6.23 7.72
C GLY A 34 7.44 -7.46 8.49
N ASN A 35 6.82 -7.24 9.64
CA ASN A 35 6.26 -8.29 10.47
C ASN A 35 4.79 -8.00 10.70
N PRO A 36 3.99 -8.99 11.12
CA PRO A 36 2.56 -8.75 11.31
C PRO A 36 2.30 -7.52 12.19
N GLY A 37 1.49 -6.59 11.67
CA GLY A 37 1.14 -5.38 12.37
C GLY A 37 2.15 -4.24 12.27
N LYS A 38 3.28 -4.44 11.58
CA LYS A 38 4.35 -3.45 11.58
C LYS A 38 5.10 -3.43 10.26
N ALA A 39 5.08 -2.30 9.58
CA ALA A 39 5.84 -2.11 8.35
C ALA A 39 7.31 -1.85 8.66
N ALA A 40 8.20 -2.33 7.80
CA ALA A 40 9.64 -2.09 7.92
C ALA A 40 10.23 -1.45 6.67
N SER A 41 9.82 -1.90 5.49
CA SER A 41 10.44 -1.47 4.23
C SER A 41 9.39 -1.29 3.15
N TYR A 42 9.61 -0.32 2.28
CA TYR A 42 8.75 -0.10 1.11
C TYR A 42 9.52 -0.42 -0.16
N TYR A 43 8.90 -1.18 -1.03
CA TYR A 43 9.47 -1.62 -2.31
C TYR A 43 8.60 -1.10 -3.45
N PRO A 44 8.98 0.00 -4.09
CA PRO A 44 8.24 0.49 -5.26
C PRO A 44 8.24 -0.57 -6.37
N VAL A 45 7.11 -0.75 -7.02
CA VAL A 45 6.96 -1.68 -8.14
C VAL A 45 6.27 -0.93 -9.26
N ASP A 46 6.70 -1.18 -10.50
CA ASP A 46 6.08 -0.51 -11.64
C ASP A 46 4.64 -0.94 -11.83
N ASN A 47 3.81 0.04 -12.16
CA ASN A 47 2.43 -0.22 -12.56
C ASN A 47 2.42 -0.45 -14.07
N ILE A 48 2.14 -1.67 -14.48
CA ILE A 48 2.13 -2.04 -15.91
C ILE A 48 0.72 -2.13 -16.48
N ASP A 49 -0.27 -1.62 -15.76
CA ASP A 49 -1.64 -1.63 -16.24
C ASP A 49 -1.80 -0.64 -17.39
N PRO A 50 -2.53 -1.01 -18.48
CA PRO A 50 -2.77 -0.07 -19.58
C PRO A 50 -3.59 1.16 -19.17
N LEU A 51 -4.36 1.07 -18.07
CA LEU A 51 -5.18 2.18 -17.57
C LEU A 51 -4.62 2.72 -16.25
N LYS A 52 -3.40 3.24 -16.27
CA LYS A 52 -2.65 3.60 -15.07
C LYS A 52 -3.28 4.72 -14.24
N THR A 53 -4.18 5.52 -14.81
CA THR A 53 -4.85 6.58 -14.06
C THR A 53 -5.96 6.05 -13.16
N ASN A 54 -6.48 4.86 -13.45
CA ASN A 54 -7.66 4.32 -12.79
C ASN A 54 -7.42 3.03 -12.04
N ARG A 55 -6.32 2.35 -12.31
CA ARG A 55 -6.04 1.06 -11.68
C ARG A 55 -4.56 0.71 -11.80
N PHE A 56 -4.17 -0.37 -11.15
CA PHE A 56 -2.77 -0.79 -11.18
C PHE A 56 -2.67 -2.29 -11.37
N THR A 57 -1.55 -2.68 -11.98
CA THR A 57 -1.12 -4.07 -12.09
C THR A 57 0.36 -4.09 -11.75
N LEU A 58 0.71 -4.84 -10.73
CA LEU A 58 2.10 -4.93 -10.28
C LEU A 58 2.94 -5.67 -11.32
N ASP A 59 4.07 -5.09 -11.70
CA ASP A 59 5.03 -5.76 -12.56
C ASP A 59 5.53 -7.05 -11.89
N GLY A 60 5.41 -8.18 -12.58
CA GLY A 60 5.74 -9.49 -12.00
C GLY A 60 7.20 -9.61 -11.60
N ALA A 61 8.13 -9.14 -12.44
CA ALA A 61 9.54 -9.19 -12.12
C ALA A 61 9.87 -8.33 -10.90
N GLY A 62 9.23 -7.15 -10.79
CA GLY A 62 9.40 -6.27 -9.65
C GLY A 62 8.89 -6.90 -8.36
N GLN A 63 7.75 -7.58 -8.42
CA GLN A 63 7.23 -8.31 -7.27
C GLN A 63 8.20 -9.38 -6.79
N ILE A 64 8.71 -10.18 -7.71
CA ILE A 64 9.65 -11.25 -7.36
C ILE A 64 10.90 -10.70 -6.73
N ALA A 65 11.45 -9.60 -7.30
CA ALA A 65 12.65 -8.97 -6.75
C ALA A 65 12.40 -8.46 -5.32
N ALA A 66 11.26 -7.82 -5.10
CA ALA A 66 10.91 -7.31 -3.77
C ALA A 66 10.76 -8.45 -2.76
N LEU A 67 10.08 -9.52 -3.15
CA LEU A 67 9.88 -10.66 -2.24
C LEU A 67 11.19 -11.34 -1.89
N LYS A 68 12.13 -11.42 -2.84
CA LYS A 68 13.46 -11.97 -2.56
C LYS A 68 14.21 -11.10 -1.56
N THR A 69 14.15 -9.78 -1.73
CA THR A 69 14.79 -8.86 -0.80
C THR A 69 14.18 -8.96 0.59
N MET A 70 12.85 -9.06 0.68
CA MET A 70 12.18 -9.28 1.96
C MET A 70 12.70 -10.52 2.65
N ARG A 71 12.80 -11.61 1.90
CA ARG A 71 13.27 -12.88 2.48
C ARG A 71 14.68 -12.73 3.04
N SER A 72 15.56 -12.03 2.33
CA SER A 72 16.94 -11.82 2.80
C SER A 72 17.01 -10.95 4.05
N ARG A 73 15.96 -10.18 4.32
CA ARG A 73 15.86 -9.31 5.50
C ARG A 73 15.00 -9.89 6.61
N ASN A 74 14.54 -11.12 6.45
CA ASN A 74 13.61 -11.76 7.39
C ASN A 74 12.31 -10.97 7.54
N GLU A 75 11.85 -10.40 6.43
CA GLU A 75 10.56 -9.72 6.36
C GLU A 75 9.56 -10.61 5.64
N THR A 76 8.28 -10.37 5.93
CA THR A 76 7.19 -10.96 5.16
C THR A 76 6.39 -9.84 4.50
N LEU A 77 5.60 -10.19 3.50
CA LEU A 77 4.72 -9.23 2.85
C LEU A 77 3.58 -8.89 3.82
N VAL A 78 3.50 -7.62 4.24
CA VAL A 78 2.47 -7.20 5.20
C VAL A 78 1.44 -6.27 4.58
N ALA A 79 1.77 -5.60 3.46
CA ALA A 79 0.83 -4.72 2.80
C ALA A 79 1.17 -4.58 1.32
N ILE A 80 0.14 -4.26 0.53
CA ILE A 80 0.29 -3.87 -0.86
C ILE A 80 -0.24 -2.44 -0.95
N PHE A 81 0.57 -1.56 -1.51
CA PHE A 81 0.24 -0.14 -1.62
C PHE A 81 -0.14 0.23 -3.05
N HIS A 82 -1.14 1.11 -3.17
CA HIS A 82 -1.37 1.83 -4.42
C HIS A 82 -1.91 3.22 -4.10
N SER A 83 -1.79 4.13 -5.07
CA SER A 83 -2.25 5.50 -4.90
C SER A 83 -3.48 5.77 -5.75
N HIS A 84 -4.30 6.73 -5.28
CA HIS A 84 -5.42 7.28 -6.03
C HIS A 84 -5.07 8.72 -6.38
N PRO A 85 -4.76 9.03 -7.66
CA PRO A 85 -4.34 10.40 -8.01
C PRO A 85 -5.44 11.44 -7.91
N HIS A 86 -6.70 11.04 -8.10
CA HIS A 86 -7.81 12.01 -8.20
C HIS A 86 -8.97 11.72 -7.26
N THR A 87 -8.92 10.66 -6.49
CA THR A 87 -9.99 10.27 -5.57
C THR A 87 -9.44 10.16 -4.16
N THR A 88 -10.34 9.96 -3.19
CA THR A 88 -9.93 9.79 -1.79
C THR A 88 -9.24 8.45 -1.56
N ALA A 89 -8.64 8.30 -0.39
CA ALA A 89 -7.92 7.07 -0.02
C ALA A 89 -8.88 5.96 0.45
N GLN A 90 -10.02 5.83 -0.21
CA GLN A 90 -10.98 4.77 0.06
C GLN A 90 -10.91 3.74 -1.07
N PRO A 91 -11.16 2.45 -0.78
CA PRO A 91 -11.13 1.45 -1.83
C PRO A 91 -12.15 1.78 -2.92
N SER A 92 -11.72 1.66 -4.17
CA SER A 92 -12.63 1.80 -5.31
C SER A 92 -13.47 0.54 -5.44
N SER A 93 -14.50 0.59 -6.30
CA SER A 93 -15.29 -0.59 -6.60
C SER A 93 -14.43 -1.73 -7.14
N LEU A 94 -13.44 -1.38 -7.96
CA LEU A 94 -12.51 -2.36 -8.50
C LEU A 94 -11.62 -2.95 -7.42
N ASP A 95 -11.11 -2.10 -6.51
CA ASP A 95 -10.29 -2.58 -5.38
C ASP A 95 -11.05 -3.62 -4.57
N ILE A 96 -12.33 -3.34 -4.27
CA ILE A 96 -13.17 -4.24 -3.50
C ILE A 96 -13.46 -5.52 -4.28
N ALA A 97 -13.76 -5.39 -5.58
CA ALA A 97 -14.08 -6.54 -6.43
C ALA A 97 -12.91 -7.50 -6.56
N LEU A 98 -11.68 -6.97 -6.64
CA LEU A 98 -10.48 -7.80 -6.72
C LEU A 98 -10.16 -8.43 -5.37
N GLY A 99 -10.68 -7.85 -4.29
CA GLY A 99 -10.44 -8.34 -2.94
C GLY A 99 -9.01 -8.16 -2.50
N GLY A 100 -8.71 -8.69 -1.34
CA GLY A 100 -7.37 -8.63 -0.79
C GLY A 100 -6.80 -10.02 -0.60
N HIS A 101 -5.53 -10.07 -0.24
CA HIS A 101 -4.88 -11.30 0.14
C HIS A 101 -5.00 -11.49 1.63
N SER A 102 -5.27 -12.71 2.08
CA SER A 102 -5.39 -13.01 3.50
C SER A 102 -4.12 -12.62 4.23
N GLY A 103 -4.28 -11.87 5.31
CA GLY A 103 -3.14 -11.43 6.13
C GLY A 103 -2.33 -10.28 5.55
N VAL A 104 -2.73 -9.74 4.40
CA VAL A 104 -2.03 -8.64 3.76
C VAL A 104 -2.95 -7.42 3.72
N LEU A 105 -2.45 -6.32 4.24
CA LEU A 105 -3.20 -5.07 4.29
C LEU A 105 -3.16 -4.38 2.92
N SER A 106 -4.23 -3.70 2.54
CA SER A 106 -4.23 -2.82 1.38
C SER A 106 -4.02 -1.40 1.87
N LEU A 107 -2.89 -0.78 1.50
CA LEU A 107 -2.61 0.62 1.81
C LEU A 107 -2.98 1.46 0.59
N ILE A 108 -3.77 2.49 0.81
CA ILE A 108 -4.19 3.39 -0.25
C ILE A 108 -3.78 4.80 0.11
N GLY A 109 -3.04 5.45 -0.78
CA GLY A 109 -2.60 6.82 -0.60
C GLY A 109 -3.27 7.74 -1.60
N SER A 110 -3.64 8.93 -1.18
CA SER A 110 -4.23 9.93 -2.07
C SER A 110 -3.62 11.29 -1.79
N THR A 111 -3.32 12.02 -2.85
CA THR A 111 -2.90 13.42 -2.78
C THR A 111 -3.96 14.33 -3.41
N GLY A 112 -5.16 13.80 -3.64
CA GLY A 112 -6.24 14.53 -4.28
C GLY A 112 -6.81 15.67 -3.44
N THR A 113 -6.47 15.75 -2.17
CA THR A 113 -6.94 16.80 -1.29
C THR A 113 -5.85 17.83 -1.08
N ARG A 114 -5.71 18.75 -2.06
CA ARG A 114 -4.82 19.91 -1.98
C ARG A 114 -3.36 19.56 -1.67
N GLY A 115 -2.87 18.46 -2.21
CA GLY A 115 -1.47 18.08 -2.04
C GLY A 115 -1.13 17.48 -0.69
N VAL A 116 -2.11 17.28 0.17
CA VAL A 116 -1.89 16.62 1.45
C VAL A 116 -2.03 15.12 1.26
N LEU A 117 -1.02 14.38 1.71
CA LEU A 117 -1.09 12.92 1.63
C LEU A 117 -2.12 12.39 2.62
N GLU A 118 -3.09 11.66 2.10
CA GLU A 118 -4.00 10.86 2.90
C GLU A 118 -3.59 9.40 2.70
N LEU A 119 -3.34 8.68 3.79
CA LEU A 119 -2.93 7.28 3.73
C LEU A 119 -3.84 6.49 4.65
N ARG A 120 -4.46 5.44 4.11
CA ARG A 120 -5.37 4.58 4.87
C ARG A 120 -5.07 3.13 4.58
N GLY A 121 -5.36 2.27 5.55
CA GLY A 121 -5.15 0.84 5.42
C GLY A 121 -6.47 0.09 5.54
N TYR A 122 -6.63 -0.96 4.75
CA TYR A 122 -7.87 -1.74 4.71
C TYR A 122 -7.56 -3.22 4.64
N ARG A 123 -8.43 -4.01 5.28
CA ARG A 123 -8.44 -5.46 5.12
C ARG A 123 -9.58 -5.79 4.16
N LEU A 124 -9.25 -5.90 2.88
CA LEU A 124 -10.27 -6.12 1.85
C LEU A 124 -10.83 -7.54 1.86
N ASP A 125 -10.17 -8.46 2.56
CA ASP A 125 -10.62 -9.84 2.71
C ASP A 125 -11.57 -10.04 3.90
N ALA A 126 -11.77 -9.01 4.72
CA ALA A 126 -12.42 -9.18 6.02
C ALA A 126 -13.90 -8.83 6.03
N ALA A 127 -14.38 -7.98 5.10
CA ALA A 127 -15.75 -7.52 5.09
C ALA A 127 -16.16 -7.17 3.67
N GLU A 128 -17.48 -7.02 3.46
CA GLU A 128 -18.05 -6.78 2.15
C GLU A 128 -17.44 -5.56 1.44
N ASN A 129 -17.21 -4.47 2.20
CA ASN A 129 -16.64 -3.25 1.66
C ASN A 129 -15.24 -2.99 2.21
N GLY A 130 -14.61 -4.03 2.74
CA GLY A 130 -13.33 -3.90 3.40
C GLY A 130 -13.47 -3.35 4.81
N ALA A 131 -12.53 -3.67 5.67
CA ALA A 131 -12.50 -3.17 7.04
C ALA A 131 -11.28 -2.26 7.19
N GLU A 132 -11.52 -1.00 7.56
CA GLU A 132 -10.42 -0.07 7.77
C GLU A 132 -9.61 -0.43 8.99
N VAL A 133 -8.29 -0.33 8.88
CA VAL A 133 -7.35 -0.56 9.96
C VAL A 133 -6.66 0.75 10.28
N GLU A 134 -6.63 1.10 11.57
CA GLU A 134 -5.99 2.34 11.99
C GLU A 134 -4.48 2.28 11.73
N LEU A 135 -3.95 3.33 11.12
CA LEU A 135 -2.51 3.44 10.88
C LEU A 135 -1.90 4.30 11.97
N LEU A 136 -0.88 3.77 12.65
CA LEU A 136 -0.13 4.49 13.66
C LEU A 136 1.22 4.83 13.07
N MET A 137 1.48 6.10 12.84
CA MET A 137 2.77 6.55 12.35
C MET A 137 3.68 6.84 13.54
N GLY A 138 4.88 6.27 13.53
CA GLY A 138 5.82 6.49 14.60
C GLY A 138 7.24 6.19 14.18
N ASP A 139 8.17 6.76 14.92
CA ASP A 139 9.57 6.46 14.71
C ASP A 139 9.88 5.19 15.48
N GLU A 140 10.30 4.19 14.76
CA GLU A 140 10.75 2.98 15.39
C GLU A 140 12.11 3.15 15.97
N GLY A 141 12.18 2.99 17.23
CA GLY A 141 13.48 2.98 17.87
C GLY A 141 14.28 1.77 17.46
#